data_c650ece1df60d08e84aba7dd743fcd7a
#
_entry.id   c650ece1df60d08e84aba7dd743fcd7a
#
_cell.length_a   1.000
_cell.length_b   1.000
_cell.length_c   1.000
_cell.angle_alpha   90.00
_cell.angle_beta   90.00
_cell.angle_gamma   90.00
#
_symmetry.space_group_name_H-M   'P 1'
#
loop_
_entity.id
_entity.type
_entity.pdbx_description
1 polymer ?
#
loop_
_entity_poly.entity_id
_entity_poly.type
_entity_poly.pdbx_seq_one_letter_code
_entity_poly.pdbx_strand_id
1 'polypeptide(L)'
;MGNAVVKGRASDVQTLEQLNRGYVHAGQTSDTGWFDKHLAACFMASNPDGSLVDRAGFLERIGRPNPSKNMAPVDTRVRIVGDIGVVDSGFQYTKPDNQDGAGHYTDVYGFIEGRWQCVSAHFALRPAPPQTGGAKTADVVSGAPNAVDHAALWDLNHHYIRAVRESDVCWFDSNLAAEFVNGNADGTFSDRAAFLAFIAKPIAVSNLREEDVRIQVVRDIGIIHARTAYTKPDGQAGAGRYTDIWWRAAGQWRCVSAHVTRG
;
A
#
# COMPACT_ATOMS: atom_id res chain seq x y z
N MET A 1 -27.67 -14.17 3.12
CA MET A 1 -28.13 -12.83 2.68
C MET A 1 -26.96 -12.17 2.00
N GLY A 2 -27.14 -11.83 0.71
CA GLY A 2 -26.02 -11.50 -0.18
C GLY A 2 -25.24 -10.26 0.26
N ASN A 3 -23.91 -10.35 0.18
CA ASN A 3 -23.02 -9.22 0.28
C ASN A 3 -23.38 -8.20 -0.80
N ALA A 4 -23.93 -7.07 -0.38
CA ALA A 4 -24.07 -5.91 -1.25
C ALA A 4 -22.65 -5.37 -1.51
N VAL A 5 -22.01 -5.85 -2.56
CA VAL A 5 -20.91 -5.14 -3.20
C VAL A 5 -21.52 -3.82 -3.65
N VAL A 6 -21.25 -2.73 -2.94
CA VAL A 6 -21.57 -1.40 -3.42
C VAL A 6 -20.68 -1.19 -4.63
N LYS A 7 -21.21 -1.47 -5.82
CA LYS A 7 -20.57 -1.07 -7.07
C LYS A 7 -20.35 0.43 -6.97
N GLY A 8 -19.10 0.85 -6.89
CA GLY A 8 -18.72 2.26 -6.93
C GLY A 8 -19.42 2.91 -8.12
N ARG A 9 -20.00 4.08 -7.91
CA ARG A 9 -20.65 4.81 -9.00
C ARG A 9 -19.60 5.01 -10.09
N ALA A 10 -19.98 4.91 -11.35
CA ALA A 10 -19.07 5.18 -12.47
C ALA A 10 -18.34 6.53 -12.30
N SER A 11 -19.00 7.53 -11.69
CA SER A 11 -18.42 8.82 -11.33
C SER A 11 -17.27 8.71 -10.31
N ASP A 12 -17.29 7.75 -9.39
CA ASP A 12 -16.22 7.60 -8.39
C ASP A 12 -14.96 6.99 -9.02
N VAL A 13 -15.13 6.01 -9.92
CA VAL A 13 -14.00 5.46 -10.70
C VAL A 13 -13.33 6.57 -11.52
N GLN A 14 -14.13 7.37 -12.26
CA GLN A 14 -13.60 8.50 -13.02
C GLN A 14 -12.89 9.52 -12.14
N THR A 15 -13.42 9.79 -10.94
CA THR A 15 -12.79 10.70 -9.99
C THR A 15 -11.43 10.15 -9.52
N LEU A 16 -11.35 8.86 -9.18
CA LEU A 16 -10.10 8.23 -8.76
C LEU A 16 -9.07 8.19 -9.90
N GLU A 17 -9.50 7.94 -11.14
CA GLU A 17 -8.62 8.04 -12.30
C GLU A 17 -8.09 9.48 -12.54
N GLN A 18 -8.92 10.50 -12.31
CA GLN A 18 -8.50 11.91 -12.38
C GLN A 18 -7.51 12.24 -11.25
N LEU A 19 -7.78 11.78 -10.03
CA LEU A 19 -6.87 11.93 -8.90
C LEU A 19 -5.52 11.24 -9.16
N ASN A 20 -5.52 10.05 -9.76
CA ASN A 20 -4.30 9.35 -10.13
C ASN A 20 -3.48 10.15 -11.16
N ARG A 21 -4.10 10.66 -12.22
CA ARG A 21 -3.41 11.53 -13.18
C ARG A 21 -2.86 12.79 -12.53
N GLY A 22 -3.65 13.42 -11.66
CA GLY A 22 -3.23 14.59 -10.89
C GLY A 22 -2.04 14.28 -9.97
N TYR A 23 -2.05 13.12 -9.31
CA TYR A 23 -0.97 12.67 -8.43
C TYR A 23 0.37 12.56 -9.19
N VAL A 24 0.36 11.86 -10.33
CA VAL A 24 1.55 11.68 -11.16
C VAL A 24 2.05 13.03 -11.69
N HIS A 25 1.16 13.89 -12.18
CA HIS A 25 1.51 15.22 -12.67
C HIS A 25 2.11 16.10 -11.55
N ALA A 26 1.45 16.15 -10.40
CA ALA A 26 1.92 16.92 -9.25
C ALA A 26 3.27 16.40 -8.73
N GLY A 27 3.50 15.09 -8.75
CA GLY A 27 4.79 14.48 -8.41
C GLY A 27 5.90 14.86 -9.38
N GLN A 28 5.61 14.96 -10.67
CA GLN A 28 6.57 15.40 -11.68
C GLN A 28 6.89 16.90 -11.59
N THR A 29 5.89 17.73 -11.30
CA THR A 29 6.02 19.19 -11.26
C THR A 29 6.36 19.74 -9.87
N SER A 30 6.52 18.87 -8.87
CA SER A 30 6.73 19.26 -7.47
C SER A 30 5.61 20.17 -6.91
N ASP A 31 4.36 19.92 -7.31
CA ASP A 31 3.20 20.70 -6.89
C ASP A 31 2.73 20.27 -5.50
N THR A 32 3.33 20.85 -4.48
CA THR A 32 2.96 20.61 -3.08
C THR A 32 1.53 21.08 -2.76
N GLY A 33 1.03 22.11 -3.45
CA GLY A 33 -0.32 22.64 -3.24
C GLY A 33 -1.39 21.62 -3.67
N TRP A 34 -1.16 20.92 -4.77
CA TRP A 34 -2.04 19.84 -5.18
C TRP A 34 -2.07 18.72 -4.12
N PHE A 35 -0.91 18.29 -3.65
CA PHE A 35 -0.83 17.25 -2.61
C PHE A 35 -1.45 17.70 -1.29
N ASP A 36 -1.20 18.93 -0.85
CA ASP A 36 -1.79 19.47 0.38
C ASP A 36 -3.33 19.42 0.37
N LYS A 37 -3.93 19.63 -0.80
CA LYS A 37 -5.38 19.57 -0.99
C LYS A 37 -5.95 18.14 -1.01
N HIS A 38 -5.20 17.16 -1.53
CA HIS A 38 -5.73 15.83 -1.84
C HIS A 38 -5.25 14.72 -0.90
N LEU A 39 -4.22 14.97 -0.08
CA LEU A 39 -3.80 14.03 0.96
C LEU A 39 -4.66 14.19 2.22
N ALA A 40 -5.05 13.09 2.83
CA ALA A 40 -5.67 13.09 4.14
C ALA A 40 -4.68 13.53 5.23
N ALA A 41 -5.17 14.06 6.35
CA ALA A 41 -4.32 14.44 7.48
C ALA A 41 -3.47 13.27 8.02
N CYS A 42 -4.00 12.06 7.93
CA CYS A 42 -3.35 10.83 8.38
C CYS A 42 -2.48 10.15 7.30
N PHE A 43 -2.27 10.79 6.15
CA PHE A 43 -1.55 10.18 5.02
C PHE A 43 -0.16 9.68 5.41
N MET A 44 0.19 8.47 4.92
CA MET A 44 1.53 7.90 5.01
C MET A 44 1.97 7.31 3.67
N ALA A 45 3.26 7.41 3.37
CA ALA A 45 3.86 6.82 2.18
C ALA A 45 5.01 5.88 2.52
N SER A 46 4.93 4.66 1.96
CA SER A 46 6.05 3.71 1.91
C SER A 46 6.86 3.97 0.64
N ASN A 47 8.14 4.23 0.80
CA ASN A 47 9.06 4.55 -0.28
C ASN A 47 9.84 3.32 -0.77
N PRO A 48 10.42 3.38 -2.00
CA PRO A 48 11.18 2.26 -2.56
C PRO A 48 12.39 1.84 -1.73
N ASP A 49 13.02 2.75 -0.99
CA ASP A 49 14.16 2.49 -0.10
C ASP A 49 13.76 1.86 1.25
N GLY A 50 12.46 1.55 1.42
CA GLY A 50 11.90 1.03 2.65
C GLY A 50 11.62 2.07 3.73
N SER A 51 11.84 3.37 3.47
CA SER A 51 11.43 4.41 4.41
C SER A 51 9.91 4.56 4.43
N LEU A 52 9.38 4.89 5.60
CA LEU A 52 7.99 5.27 5.80
C LEU A 52 7.96 6.74 6.22
N VAL A 53 7.18 7.55 5.56
CA VAL A 53 7.06 8.98 5.85
C VAL A 53 5.58 9.37 6.03
N ASP A 54 5.34 10.30 6.94
CA ASP A 54 4.03 10.92 7.14
C ASP A 54 3.75 12.00 6.07
N ARG A 55 2.57 12.62 6.17
CA ARG A 55 2.14 13.68 5.26
C ARG A 55 3.14 14.84 5.20
N ALA A 56 3.67 15.28 6.35
CA ALA A 56 4.60 16.41 6.41
C ALA A 56 5.92 16.07 5.72
N GLY A 57 6.52 14.91 6.03
CA GLY A 57 7.75 14.43 5.39
C GLY A 57 7.57 14.17 3.89
N PHE A 58 6.38 13.72 3.47
CA PHE A 58 6.06 13.56 2.05
C PHE A 58 6.00 14.90 1.33
N LEU A 59 5.30 15.91 1.88
CA LEU A 59 5.20 17.25 1.30
C LEU A 59 6.59 17.93 1.24
N GLU A 60 7.41 17.79 2.27
CA GLU A 60 8.80 18.29 2.25
C GLU A 60 9.60 17.66 1.10
N ARG A 61 9.46 16.35 0.90
CA ARG A 61 10.14 15.64 -0.19
C ARG A 61 9.66 16.10 -1.56
N ILE A 62 8.34 16.23 -1.76
CA ILE A 62 7.75 16.70 -3.04
C ILE A 62 8.16 18.14 -3.34
N GLY A 63 8.33 19.00 -2.33
CA GLY A 63 8.79 20.38 -2.52
C GLY A 63 10.20 20.51 -3.11
N ARG A 64 10.96 19.41 -3.16
CA ARG A 64 12.27 19.38 -3.84
C ARG A 64 12.06 19.10 -5.32
N PRO A 65 12.81 19.75 -6.23
CA PRO A 65 12.70 19.49 -7.66
C PRO A 65 12.86 17.99 -7.97
N ASN A 66 11.92 17.43 -8.71
CA ASN A 66 12.01 16.04 -9.17
C ASN A 66 12.97 15.95 -10.37
N PRO A 67 14.10 15.24 -10.27
CA PRO A 67 15.05 15.14 -11.37
C PRO A 67 14.57 14.19 -12.49
N SER A 68 13.56 13.37 -12.22
CA SER A 68 12.98 12.45 -13.21
C SER A 68 12.03 13.21 -14.15
N LYS A 69 11.95 12.77 -15.41
CA LYS A 69 11.10 13.37 -16.44
C LYS A 69 10.17 12.33 -17.03
N ASN A 70 9.18 12.78 -17.80
CA ASN A 70 8.28 11.93 -18.58
C ASN A 70 7.59 10.85 -17.73
N MET A 71 7.23 11.19 -16.49
CA MET A 71 6.50 10.25 -15.62
C MET A 71 5.11 9.99 -16.18
N ALA A 72 4.80 8.72 -16.41
CA ALA A 72 3.50 8.31 -16.93
C ALA A 72 3.03 7.02 -16.24
N PRO A 73 1.74 6.95 -15.83
CA PRO A 73 1.15 5.73 -15.32
C PRO A 73 0.98 4.70 -16.45
N VAL A 74 1.08 3.42 -16.12
CA VAL A 74 0.93 2.30 -17.06
C VAL A 74 0.02 1.24 -16.41
N ASP A 75 -0.93 0.73 -17.18
CA ASP A 75 -1.84 -0.35 -16.75
C ASP A 75 -2.58 -0.05 -15.43
N THR A 76 -3.09 1.17 -15.30
CA THR A 76 -3.82 1.61 -14.11
C THR A 76 -5.11 0.83 -13.93
N ARG A 77 -5.32 0.35 -12.70
CA ARG A 77 -6.53 -0.35 -12.27
C ARG A 77 -7.13 0.38 -11.07
N VAL A 78 -8.40 0.70 -11.15
CA VAL A 78 -9.15 1.32 -10.06
C VAL A 78 -10.16 0.32 -9.52
N ARG A 79 -10.14 0.12 -8.20
CA ARG A 79 -11.10 -0.72 -7.46
C ARG A 79 -11.74 0.10 -6.36
N ILE A 80 -13.03 -0.12 -6.12
CA ILE A 80 -13.76 0.53 -5.03
C ILE A 80 -14.41 -0.55 -4.18
N VAL A 81 -14.12 -0.53 -2.89
CA VAL A 81 -14.69 -1.44 -1.89
C VAL A 81 -15.24 -0.59 -0.74
N GLY A 82 -16.56 -0.43 -0.68
CA GLY A 82 -17.18 0.48 0.26
C GLY A 82 -16.70 1.93 0.07
N ASP A 83 -16.16 2.52 1.12
CA ASP A 83 -15.58 3.88 1.12
C ASP A 83 -14.06 3.88 0.82
N ILE A 84 -13.52 2.79 0.28
CA ILE A 84 -12.12 2.65 -0.09
C ILE A 84 -11.99 2.64 -1.62
N GLY A 85 -11.16 3.52 -2.17
CA GLY A 85 -10.66 3.46 -3.53
C GLY A 85 -9.22 2.98 -3.54
N VAL A 86 -8.90 1.96 -4.32
CA VAL A 86 -7.53 1.47 -4.51
C VAL A 86 -7.14 1.66 -5.96
N VAL A 87 -6.01 2.32 -6.17
CA VAL A 87 -5.41 2.54 -7.48
C VAL A 87 -4.10 1.81 -7.55
N ASP A 88 -4.06 0.74 -8.32
CA ASP A 88 -2.86 -0.02 -8.62
C ASP A 88 -2.36 0.35 -10.01
N SER A 89 -1.08 0.72 -10.15
CA SER A 89 -0.51 1.12 -11.44
C SER A 89 0.98 0.83 -11.53
N GLY A 90 1.43 0.45 -12.69
CA GLY A 90 2.82 0.64 -13.08
C GLY A 90 3.10 2.10 -13.41
N PHE A 91 4.35 2.49 -13.43
CA PHE A 91 4.77 3.78 -13.99
C PHE A 91 6.14 3.67 -14.67
N GLN A 92 6.32 4.53 -15.66
CA GLN A 92 7.56 4.70 -16.38
C GLN A 92 8.04 6.14 -16.23
N TYR A 93 9.34 6.36 -16.31
CA TYR A 93 9.95 7.69 -16.22
C TYR A 93 11.34 7.69 -16.88
N THR A 94 11.84 8.87 -17.21
CA THR A 94 13.22 9.06 -17.66
C THR A 94 14.07 9.54 -16.49
N LYS A 95 15.15 8.81 -16.20
CA LYS A 95 16.12 9.16 -15.16
C LYS A 95 16.98 10.38 -15.56
N PRO A 96 17.70 11.02 -14.61
CA PRO A 96 18.58 12.14 -14.92
C PRO A 96 19.69 11.83 -15.92
N ASP A 97 20.11 10.57 -16.00
CA ASP A 97 21.10 10.07 -16.97
C ASP A 97 20.49 9.69 -18.34
N ASN A 98 19.23 10.07 -18.57
CA ASN A 98 18.41 9.76 -19.74
C ASN A 98 18.12 8.26 -19.96
N GLN A 99 18.38 7.40 -18.98
CA GLN A 99 17.92 6.01 -19.04
C GLN A 99 16.46 5.89 -18.62
N ASP A 100 15.79 4.85 -19.12
CA ASP A 100 14.45 4.52 -18.69
C ASP A 100 14.44 3.95 -17.28
N GLY A 101 13.43 4.34 -16.53
CA GLY A 101 13.10 3.81 -15.23
C GLY A 101 11.66 3.31 -15.20
N ALA A 102 11.41 2.34 -14.36
CA ALA A 102 10.07 1.81 -14.15
C ALA A 102 9.83 1.49 -12.67
N GLY A 103 8.58 1.42 -12.31
CA GLY A 103 8.14 1.02 -10.98
C GLY A 103 6.66 0.69 -10.97
N HIS A 104 6.13 0.53 -9.80
CA HIS A 104 4.70 0.37 -9.57
C HIS A 104 4.31 0.99 -8.23
N TYR A 105 3.04 1.29 -8.08
CA TYR A 105 2.51 1.84 -6.85
C TYR A 105 1.09 1.34 -6.58
N THR A 106 0.71 1.44 -5.32
CA THR A 106 -0.66 1.30 -4.86
C THR A 106 -0.99 2.53 -4.03
N ASP A 107 -1.93 3.33 -4.52
CA ASP A 107 -2.49 4.48 -3.81
C ASP A 107 -3.86 4.12 -3.26
N VAL A 108 -4.10 4.46 -2.00
CA VAL A 108 -5.35 4.17 -1.30
C VAL A 108 -6.04 5.48 -0.96
N TYR A 109 -7.28 5.57 -1.36
CA TYR A 109 -8.15 6.72 -1.12
C TYR A 109 -9.28 6.31 -0.17
N GLY A 110 -9.55 7.13 0.81
CA GLY A 110 -10.75 7.05 1.64
C GLY A 110 -11.77 8.11 1.22
N PHE A 111 -13.06 7.76 1.22
CA PHE A 111 -14.14 8.74 1.04
C PHE A 111 -14.42 9.41 2.39
N ILE A 112 -13.77 10.55 2.63
CA ILE A 112 -13.73 11.29 3.89
C ILE A 112 -14.38 12.65 3.67
N GLU A 113 -15.35 13.01 4.52
CA GLU A 113 -16.04 14.31 4.45
C GLU A 113 -16.59 14.67 3.06
N GLY A 114 -17.16 13.66 2.38
CA GLY A 114 -17.80 13.85 1.07
C GLY A 114 -16.84 13.92 -0.12
N ARG A 115 -15.56 13.61 0.04
CA ARG A 115 -14.56 13.61 -1.03
C ARG A 115 -13.55 12.48 -0.89
N TRP A 116 -12.96 12.06 -2.00
CA TRP A 116 -11.85 11.13 -2.02
C TRP A 116 -10.55 11.83 -1.60
N GLN A 117 -9.87 11.29 -0.58
CA GLN A 117 -8.58 11.76 -0.09
C GLN A 117 -7.61 10.59 -0.02
N CYS A 118 -6.38 10.79 -0.49
CA CYS A 118 -5.35 9.76 -0.41
C CYS A 118 -4.93 9.57 1.05
N VAL A 119 -5.08 8.37 1.57
CA VAL A 119 -4.75 8.00 2.95
C VAL A 119 -3.43 7.22 3.05
N SER A 120 -3.02 6.57 1.95
CA SER A 120 -1.77 5.80 1.90
C SER A 120 -1.26 5.72 0.47
N ALA A 121 0.05 5.68 0.31
CA ALA A 121 0.74 5.35 -0.93
C ALA A 121 1.89 4.38 -0.67
N HIS A 122 2.09 3.41 -1.55
CA HIS A 122 3.22 2.51 -1.50
C HIS A 122 3.89 2.46 -2.88
N PHE A 123 5.15 2.85 -2.93
CA PHE A 123 5.94 2.92 -4.15
C PHE A 123 7.02 1.86 -4.17
N ALA A 124 7.23 1.25 -5.34
CA ALA A 124 8.32 0.35 -5.61
C ALA A 124 9.00 0.70 -6.93
N LEU A 125 10.32 0.65 -6.99
CA LEU A 125 11.12 0.85 -8.20
C LEU A 125 11.61 -0.49 -8.75
N ARG A 126 11.94 -0.51 -10.03
CA ARG A 126 12.58 -1.65 -10.70
C ARG A 126 13.88 -1.21 -11.40
N PRO A 127 15.01 -1.82 -11.09
CA PRO A 127 15.23 -2.72 -9.95
C PRO A 127 14.99 -2.03 -8.60
N ALA A 128 14.65 -2.81 -7.57
CA ALA A 128 14.45 -2.29 -6.23
C ALA A 128 15.79 -1.77 -5.67
N PRO A 129 15.82 -0.56 -5.08
CA PRO A 129 16.99 -0.07 -4.40
C PRO A 129 17.23 -0.84 -3.08
N PRO A 130 18.45 -0.78 -2.51
CA PRO A 130 18.71 -1.31 -1.17
C PRO A 130 17.75 -0.74 -0.13
N GLN A 131 17.27 -1.58 0.76
CA GLN A 131 16.35 -1.19 1.85
C GLN A 131 17.16 -0.54 2.99
N THR A 132 17.37 0.76 2.90
CA THR A 132 18.16 1.54 3.86
C THR A 132 17.31 2.46 4.74
N GLY A 133 16.04 2.65 4.36
CA GLY A 133 15.13 3.59 5.03
C GLY A 133 14.46 2.96 6.26
N GLY A 134 14.53 3.65 7.39
CA GLY A 134 13.68 3.40 8.57
C GLY A 134 12.41 4.25 8.56
N ALA A 135 11.54 4.07 9.54
CA ALA A 135 10.42 4.97 9.74
C ALA A 135 10.92 6.33 10.21
N LYS A 136 10.69 7.36 9.41
CA LYS A 136 10.88 8.77 9.79
C LYS A 136 9.49 9.38 10.08
N THR A 137 8.82 8.82 11.05
CA THR A 137 7.54 9.33 11.52
C THR A 137 7.68 9.77 12.95
N ALA A 138 7.25 10.98 13.27
CA ALA A 138 6.78 11.23 14.62
C ALA A 138 5.66 10.22 14.90
N ASP A 139 5.50 9.78 16.13
CA ASP A 139 4.36 8.93 16.52
C ASP A 139 3.08 9.73 16.26
N VAL A 140 2.60 9.68 15.03
CA VAL A 140 1.34 10.32 14.65
C VAL A 140 0.23 9.44 15.20
N VAL A 141 -0.14 9.71 16.43
CA VAL A 141 -1.43 9.29 16.96
C VAL A 141 -2.47 10.15 16.28
N SER A 142 -2.82 9.80 15.07
CA SER A 142 -3.90 10.41 14.32
C SER A 142 -5.21 10.01 14.97
N GLY A 143 -5.86 10.93 15.69
CA GLY A 143 -7.16 10.81 16.36
C GLY A 143 -7.30 9.55 17.21
N ALA A 144 -7.60 9.60 18.49
CA ALA A 144 -7.58 8.44 19.38
C ALA A 144 -8.12 7.18 18.66
N PRO A 145 -7.26 6.24 18.23
CA PRO A 145 -7.73 5.07 17.52
C PRO A 145 -8.66 4.34 18.47
N ASN A 146 -9.77 3.84 17.96
CA ASN A 146 -10.56 2.90 18.74
C ASN A 146 -9.61 1.76 19.13
N ALA A 147 -9.26 1.66 20.40
CA ALA A 147 -8.25 0.72 20.90
C ALA A 147 -8.61 -0.74 20.52
N VAL A 148 -9.90 -1.04 20.39
CA VAL A 148 -10.41 -2.35 19.96
C VAL A 148 -10.03 -2.62 18.50
N ASP A 149 -10.21 -1.66 17.61
CA ASP A 149 -9.87 -1.81 16.18
C ASP A 149 -8.36 -1.92 15.99
N HIS A 150 -7.60 -1.13 16.73
CA HIS A 150 -6.14 -1.19 16.68
C HIS A 150 -5.62 -2.58 17.15
N ALA A 151 -6.15 -3.10 18.24
CA ALA A 151 -5.80 -4.43 18.74
C ALA A 151 -6.18 -5.53 17.73
N ALA A 152 -7.38 -5.44 17.14
CA ALA A 152 -7.83 -6.41 16.13
C ALA A 152 -6.93 -6.41 14.89
N LEU A 153 -6.53 -5.23 14.39
CA LEU A 153 -5.61 -5.12 13.24
C LEU A 153 -4.19 -5.58 13.59
N TRP A 154 -3.73 -5.35 14.82
CA TRP A 154 -2.47 -5.89 15.31
C TRP A 154 -2.46 -7.41 15.29
N ASP A 155 -3.50 -8.04 15.82
CA ASP A 155 -3.65 -9.50 15.81
C ASP A 155 -3.74 -10.05 14.38
N LEU A 156 -4.49 -9.38 13.50
CA LEU A 156 -4.59 -9.76 12.09
C LEU A 156 -3.24 -9.68 11.39
N ASN A 157 -2.44 -8.64 11.66
CA ASN A 157 -1.09 -8.52 11.10
C ASN A 157 -0.18 -9.68 11.54
N HIS A 158 -0.19 -9.98 12.83
CA HIS A 158 0.59 -11.11 13.37
C HIS A 158 0.17 -12.45 12.75
N HIS A 159 -1.14 -12.69 12.64
CA HIS A 159 -1.66 -13.89 12.00
C HIS A 159 -1.38 -13.94 10.49
N TYR A 160 -1.34 -12.80 9.80
CA TYR A 160 -0.96 -12.71 8.39
C TYR A 160 0.48 -13.25 8.19
N ILE A 161 1.45 -12.75 8.96
CA ILE A 161 2.85 -13.19 8.86
C ILE A 161 3.00 -14.66 9.26
N ARG A 162 2.29 -15.14 10.30
CA ARG A 162 2.22 -16.55 10.64
C ARG A 162 1.70 -17.39 9.47
N ALA A 163 0.57 -16.97 8.89
CA ALA A 163 -0.06 -17.69 7.78
C ALA A 163 0.85 -17.75 6.53
N VAL A 164 1.65 -16.70 6.26
CA VAL A 164 2.68 -16.76 5.21
C VAL A 164 3.73 -17.81 5.52
N ARG A 165 4.25 -17.86 6.77
CA ARG A 165 5.28 -18.85 7.17
C ARG A 165 4.78 -20.29 7.07
N GLU A 166 3.52 -20.51 7.42
CA GLU A 166 2.91 -21.83 7.53
C GLU A 166 2.19 -22.27 6.25
N SER A 167 2.17 -21.42 5.22
CA SER A 167 1.38 -21.65 4.01
C SER A 167 -0.10 -21.91 4.31
N ASP A 168 -0.66 -21.20 5.29
CA ASP A 168 -2.04 -21.36 5.76
C ASP A 168 -3.04 -20.71 4.80
N VAL A 169 -3.35 -21.43 3.72
CA VAL A 169 -4.31 -20.98 2.70
C VAL A 169 -5.70 -20.76 3.30
N CYS A 170 -6.12 -21.57 4.27
CA CYS A 170 -7.45 -21.49 4.87
C CYS A 170 -7.62 -20.17 5.64
N TRP A 171 -6.57 -19.72 6.34
CA TRP A 171 -6.59 -18.43 7.01
C TRP A 171 -6.74 -17.30 5.98
N PHE A 172 -5.95 -17.30 4.91
CA PHE A 172 -6.07 -16.29 3.85
C PHE A 172 -7.44 -16.33 3.15
N ASP A 173 -7.94 -17.50 2.81
CA ASP A 173 -9.26 -17.65 2.20
C ASP A 173 -10.37 -17.03 3.06
N SER A 174 -10.23 -17.13 4.38
CA SER A 174 -11.19 -16.59 5.36
C SER A 174 -11.03 -15.09 5.61
N ASN A 175 -9.86 -14.48 5.38
CA ASN A 175 -9.57 -13.11 5.78
C ASN A 175 -9.35 -12.14 4.60
N LEU A 176 -9.19 -12.63 3.37
CA LEU A 176 -9.13 -11.79 2.18
C LEU A 176 -10.54 -11.44 1.69
N ALA A 177 -10.71 -10.20 1.22
CA ALA A 177 -11.90 -9.80 0.48
C ALA A 177 -11.96 -10.50 -0.89
N ALA A 178 -13.16 -10.59 -1.48
CA ALA A 178 -13.32 -11.18 -2.82
C ALA A 178 -12.53 -10.41 -3.89
N GLU A 179 -12.42 -9.09 -3.72
CA GLU A 179 -11.75 -8.14 -4.62
C GLU A 179 -10.27 -7.96 -4.29
N PHE A 180 -9.69 -8.78 -3.42
CA PHE A 180 -8.29 -8.64 -2.98
C PHE A 180 -7.32 -8.65 -4.17
N VAL A 181 -6.34 -7.76 -4.12
CA VAL A 181 -5.20 -7.71 -5.04
C VAL A 181 -3.92 -7.48 -4.26
N ASN A 182 -2.88 -8.21 -4.61
CA ASN A 182 -1.52 -8.05 -4.08
C ASN A 182 -0.61 -7.41 -5.12
N GLY A 183 0.05 -6.30 -4.78
CA GLY A 183 1.19 -5.75 -5.50
C GLY A 183 2.46 -6.51 -5.10
N ASN A 184 3.01 -7.29 -6.02
CA ASN A 184 4.17 -8.13 -5.78
C ASN A 184 5.48 -7.34 -5.86
N ALA A 185 6.51 -7.80 -5.17
CA ALA A 185 7.83 -7.16 -5.17
C ALA A 185 8.51 -7.10 -6.56
N ASP A 186 8.10 -7.98 -7.48
CA ASP A 186 8.56 -7.95 -8.88
C ASP A 186 7.79 -6.94 -9.76
N GLY A 187 6.79 -6.27 -9.16
CA GLY A 187 5.94 -5.28 -9.79
C GLY A 187 4.77 -5.83 -10.60
N THR A 188 4.50 -7.10 -10.48
CA THR A 188 3.26 -7.70 -10.98
C THR A 188 2.14 -7.52 -9.96
N PHE A 189 0.90 -7.71 -10.40
CA PHE A 189 -0.26 -7.73 -9.52
C PHE A 189 -0.91 -9.11 -9.58
N SER A 190 -1.21 -9.66 -8.41
CA SER A 190 -1.91 -10.94 -8.25
C SER A 190 -3.30 -10.69 -7.69
N ASP A 191 -4.32 -11.26 -8.33
CA ASP A 191 -5.66 -11.33 -7.74
C ASP A 191 -5.69 -12.34 -6.58
N ARG A 192 -6.85 -12.42 -5.92
CA ARG A 192 -7.05 -13.32 -4.78
C ARG A 192 -6.71 -14.78 -5.10
N ALA A 193 -7.15 -15.27 -6.27
CA ALA A 193 -6.94 -16.66 -6.64
C ALA A 193 -5.44 -16.98 -6.88
N ALA A 194 -4.75 -16.11 -7.61
CA ALA A 194 -3.32 -16.23 -7.86
C ALA A 194 -2.50 -16.10 -6.56
N PHE A 195 -2.90 -15.21 -5.65
CA PHE A 195 -2.27 -15.07 -4.35
C PHE A 195 -2.44 -16.32 -3.47
N LEU A 196 -3.65 -16.90 -3.39
CA LEU A 196 -3.88 -18.14 -2.65
C LEU A 196 -3.07 -19.31 -3.22
N ALA A 197 -2.98 -19.40 -4.55
CA ALA A 197 -2.14 -20.42 -5.21
C ALA A 197 -0.64 -20.21 -4.95
N PHE A 198 -0.20 -18.96 -4.77
CA PHE A 198 1.17 -18.66 -4.36
C PHE A 198 1.43 -19.05 -2.91
N ILE A 199 0.53 -18.71 -1.98
CA ILE A 199 0.63 -19.05 -0.55
C ILE A 199 0.61 -20.56 -0.31
N ALA A 200 -0.08 -21.33 -1.14
CA ALA A 200 -0.09 -22.80 -1.04
C ALA A 200 1.31 -23.44 -1.20
N LYS A 201 2.29 -22.68 -1.67
CA LYS A 201 3.67 -23.16 -1.83
C LYS A 201 4.50 -22.76 -0.61
N PRO A 202 5.36 -23.64 -0.09
CA PRO A 202 6.27 -23.28 0.98
C PRO A 202 7.15 -22.09 0.60
N ILE A 203 7.33 -21.16 1.55
CA ILE A 203 8.24 -20.03 1.33
C ILE A 203 9.70 -20.50 1.36
N ALA A 204 10.52 -19.91 0.50
CA ALA A 204 11.95 -20.25 0.43
C ALA A 204 12.79 -19.59 1.55
N VAL A 205 12.26 -18.58 2.25
CA VAL A 205 12.97 -17.85 3.30
C VAL A 205 12.65 -18.42 4.68
N SER A 206 13.56 -18.25 5.64
CA SER A 206 13.37 -18.64 7.02
C SER A 206 13.38 -17.41 7.97
N ASN A 207 13.02 -17.60 9.21
CA ASN A 207 13.02 -16.55 10.24
C ASN A 207 12.20 -15.30 9.83
N LEU A 208 11.17 -15.47 8.99
CA LEU A 208 10.30 -14.38 8.60
C LEU A 208 9.57 -13.82 9.83
N ARG A 209 9.70 -12.53 10.07
CA ARG A 209 9.00 -11.80 11.12
C ARG A 209 8.67 -10.39 10.66
N GLU A 210 7.66 -9.82 11.29
CA GLU A 210 7.32 -8.41 11.15
C GLU A 210 8.17 -7.54 12.09
N GLU A 211 8.47 -6.33 11.62
CA GLU A 211 9.15 -5.28 12.37
C GLU A 211 8.51 -3.92 12.04
N ASP A 212 8.67 -2.95 12.92
CA ASP A 212 8.27 -1.56 12.68
C ASP A 212 6.81 -1.43 12.19
N VAL A 213 5.90 -2.10 12.91
CA VAL A 213 4.46 -2.12 12.58
C VAL A 213 3.82 -0.79 12.96
N ARG A 214 3.13 -0.15 12.00
CA ARG A 214 2.35 1.06 12.18
C ARG A 214 0.93 0.81 11.70
N ILE A 215 -0.03 1.05 12.55
CA ILE A 215 -1.46 0.83 12.27
C ILE A 215 -2.18 2.15 12.33
N GLN A 216 -2.98 2.41 11.29
CA GLN A 216 -3.87 3.54 11.22
C GLN A 216 -5.29 3.04 11.03
N VAL A 217 -6.25 3.68 11.69
CA VAL A 217 -7.67 3.42 11.51
C VAL A 217 -8.35 4.72 11.12
N VAL A 218 -8.99 4.71 9.96
CA VAL A 218 -9.75 5.85 9.44
C VAL A 218 -11.15 5.36 9.13
N ARG A 219 -12.11 5.58 10.03
CA ARG A 219 -13.46 5.03 9.93
C ARG A 219 -13.41 3.48 9.84
N ASP A 220 -13.89 2.91 8.74
CA ASP A 220 -13.90 1.47 8.48
C ASP A 220 -12.69 1.01 7.62
N ILE A 221 -11.65 1.84 7.55
CA ILE A 221 -10.41 1.56 6.84
C ILE A 221 -9.29 1.33 7.84
N GLY A 222 -8.68 0.15 7.82
CA GLY A 222 -7.45 -0.17 8.54
C GLY A 222 -6.27 -0.17 7.57
N ILE A 223 -5.18 0.50 7.93
CA ILE A 223 -3.95 0.55 7.13
C ILE A 223 -2.81 0.08 8.02
N ILE A 224 -2.11 -0.95 7.58
CA ILE A 224 -0.95 -1.51 8.27
C ILE A 224 0.28 -1.29 7.40
N HIS A 225 1.23 -0.51 7.90
CA HIS A 225 2.56 -0.38 7.31
C HIS A 225 3.55 -1.11 8.20
N ALA A 226 4.34 -2.02 7.63
CA ALA A 226 5.36 -2.69 8.41
C ALA A 226 6.56 -3.11 7.56
N ARG A 227 7.62 -3.60 8.22
CA ARG A 227 8.75 -4.26 7.58
C ARG A 227 8.67 -5.75 7.81
N THR A 228 9.22 -6.51 6.88
CA THR A 228 9.61 -7.89 7.10
C THR A 228 11.12 -8.00 7.23
N ALA A 229 11.58 -8.83 8.15
CA ALA A 229 12.95 -9.32 8.20
C ALA A 229 12.94 -10.84 8.06
N TYR A 230 13.90 -11.39 7.33
CA TYR A 230 13.98 -12.82 7.04
C TYR A 230 15.41 -13.24 6.71
N THR A 231 15.65 -14.55 6.66
CA THR A 231 16.91 -15.13 6.20
C THR A 231 16.68 -15.75 4.81
N LYS A 232 17.49 -15.36 3.84
CA LYS A 232 17.49 -15.90 2.47
C LYS A 232 18.03 -17.33 2.46
N PRO A 233 17.79 -18.14 1.40
CA PRO A 233 18.32 -19.50 1.30
C PRO A 233 19.83 -19.60 1.36
N ASP A 234 20.54 -18.55 0.96
CA ASP A 234 22.01 -18.44 1.03
C ASP A 234 22.53 -18.01 2.40
N GLY A 235 21.64 -17.88 3.41
CA GLY A 235 21.98 -17.46 4.77
C GLY A 235 22.07 -15.95 4.98
N GLN A 236 21.97 -15.13 3.93
CA GLN A 236 22.02 -13.68 4.05
C GLN A 236 20.73 -13.12 4.65
N ALA A 237 20.84 -12.01 5.36
CA ALA A 237 19.69 -11.26 5.82
C ALA A 237 18.95 -10.61 4.65
N GLY A 238 17.64 -10.67 4.67
CA GLY A 238 16.76 -9.98 3.75
C GLY A 238 15.77 -9.11 4.51
N ALA A 239 15.28 -8.08 3.86
CA ALA A 239 14.24 -7.21 4.39
C ALA A 239 13.29 -6.78 3.29
N GLY A 240 12.12 -6.32 3.68
CA GLY A 240 11.15 -5.71 2.79
C GLY A 240 10.22 -4.80 3.57
N ARG A 241 9.36 -4.10 2.86
CA ARG A 241 8.28 -3.34 3.46
C ARG A 241 6.96 -3.78 2.84
N TYR A 242 5.90 -3.74 3.62
CA TYR A 242 4.56 -4.00 3.11
C TYR A 242 3.57 -2.97 3.63
N THR A 243 2.46 -2.87 2.90
CA THR A 243 1.29 -2.09 3.28
C THR A 243 0.07 -2.92 3.00
N ASP A 244 -0.71 -3.23 4.05
CA ASP A 244 -1.95 -3.99 3.95
C ASP A 244 -3.14 -3.07 4.25
N ILE A 245 -4.15 -3.16 3.42
CA ILE A 245 -5.37 -2.37 3.52
C ILE A 245 -6.51 -3.30 3.91
N TRP A 246 -7.14 -2.95 5.01
CA TRP A 246 -8.24 -3.70 5.60
C TRP A 246 -9.52 -2.86 5.57
N TRP A 247 -10.61 -3.49 5.23
CA TRP A 247 -11.94 -2.91 5.27
C TRP A 247 -12.80 -3.63 6.27
N ARG A 248 -13.51 -2.85 7.11
CA ARG A 248 -14.47 -3.38 8.07
C ARG A 248 -15.88 -3.37 7.49
N ALA A 249 -16.40 -4.54 7.16
CA ALA A 249 -17.77 -4.73 6.71
C ALA A 249 -18.53 -5.63 7.67
N ALA A 250 -19.72 -5.24 8.06
CA ALA A 250 -20.56 -5.98 9.01
C ALA A 250 -19.79 -6.40 10.29
N GLY A 251 -18.91 -5.52 10.80
CA GLY A 251 -18.12 -5.75 12.01
C GLY A 251 -16.90 -6.67 11.82
N GLN A 252 -16.59 -7.09 10.60
CA GLN A 252 -15.45 -7.96 10.30
C GLN A 252 -14.43 -7.25 9.41
N TRP A 253 -13.17 -7.34 9.76
CA TRP A 253 -12.06 -6.88 8.94
C TRP A 253 -11.75 -7.89 7.82
N ARG A 254 -11.59 -7.40 6.59
CA ARG A 254 -11.13 -8.16 5.42
C ARG A 254 -10.02 -7.39 4.73
N CYS A 255 -8.92 -8.08 4.38
CA CYS A 255 -7.86 -7.48 3.61
C CYS A 255 -8.31 -7.29 2.16
N VAL A 256 -8.28 -6.05 1.67
CA VAL A 256 -8.72 -5.67 0.31
C VAL A 256 -7.55 -5.44 -0.63
N SER A 257 -6.39 -5.11 -0.08
CA SER A 257 -5.16 -4.92 -0.87
C SER A 257 -3.94 -5.15 0.01
N ALA A 258 -2.88 -5.66 -0.59
CA ALA A 258 -1.55 -5.70 -0.01
C ALA A 258 -0.53 -5.25 -1.06
N HIS A 259 0.55 -4.62 -0.63
CA HIS A 259 1.65 -4.24 -1.51
C HIS A 259 2.98 -4.51 -0.80
N VAL A 260 3.89 -5.19 -1.48
CA VAL A 260 5.16 -5.65 -0.92
C VAL A 260 6.33 -5.12 -1.74
N THR A 261 7.35 -4.57 -1.07
CA THR A 261 8.68 -4.33 -1.64
C THR A 261 9.70 -5.23 -0.94
N ARG A 262 10.72 -5.64 -1.66
CA ARG A 262 11.84 -6.43 -1.13
C ARG A 262 13.17 -5.82 -1.59
N GLY A 263 14.15 -5.84 -0.71
CA GLY A 263 15.52 -5.45 -1.00
C GLY A 263 16.47 -6.64 -1.09
#